data_fcf7682def873143d839577c0e032732
#
_entry.id   fcf7682def873143d839577c0e032732
#
_cell.length_a   1.000
_cell.length_b   1.000
_cell.length_c   1.000
_cell.angle_alpha   90.00
_cell.angle_beta   90.00
_cell.angle_gamma   90.00
#
_symmetry.space_group_name_H-M   'P 1'
#
loop_
_entity.id
_entity.type
_entity.pdbx_description
1 polymer ?
#
loop_
_entity_poly.entity_id
_entity_poly.type
_entity_poly.pdbx_seq_one_letter_code
_entity_poly.pdbx_strand_id
1 'polypeptide(L)'
;MKKYEEEKYRFENIKDRIYPWVRGELPTPYAVNGKHISEKDTPVVSFIGGLGIIFVIKRDEDVFEVLKDHMLMPECDVEALYYASCENLVRDVEFVIGNTWYGGFAILADGWHEASALCFKHIWQVCVDKLKDDLVIMAPTRETVLFAPASQKEAVRKMTEHGRQAYAQAKDKISEDLMVFSKDRKELMLYKE
;
A
#
# COMPACT_ATOMS: atom_id res chain seq x y z
N MET A 1 -25.26 -4.31 24.22
CA MET A 1 -24.77 -4.49 22.84
C MET A 1 -23.62 -3.56 22.51
N LYS A 2 -23.74 -2.20 22.67
CA LYS A 2 -22.62 -1.26 22.40
C LYS A 2 -21.30 -1.57 23.13
N LYS A 3 -21.35 -1.92 24.40
CA LYS A 3 -20.14 -2.17 25.21
C LYS A 3 -19.34 -3.40 24.77
N TYR A 4 -20.00 -4.39 24.17
CA TYR A 4 -19.35 -5.61 23.65
C TYR A 4 -18.69 -5.40 22.28
N GLU A 5 -19.25 -4.49 21.47
CA GLU A 5 -18.63 -4.09 20.20
C GLU A 5 -17.42 -3.19 20.41
N GLU A 6 -17.47 -2.28 21.39
CA GLU A 6 -16.33 -1.42 21.74
C GLU A 6 -15.14 -2.23 22.25
N GLU A 7 -15.34 -3.26 23.07
CA GLU A 7 -14.24 -4.12 23.55
C GLU A 7 -13.53 -4.88 22.42
N LYS A 8 -14.28 -5.29 21.39
CA LYS A 8 -13.75 -6.04 20.24
C LYS A 8 -12.70 -5.26 19.43
N TYR A 9 -12.78 -3.93 19.42
CA TYR A 9 -11.92 -3.03 18.67
C TYR A 9 -10.88 -2.29 19.53
N ARG A 10 -10.73 -2.66 20.80
CA ARG A 10 -9.62 -2.16 21.61
C ARG A 10 -8.30 -2.52 20.95
N PHE A 11 -7.36 -1.58 20.96
CA PHE A 11 -6.05 -1.77 20.34
C PHE A 11 -5.40 -3.09 20.75
N GLU A 12 -5.43 -3.44 22.04
CA GLU A 12 -4.90 -4.68 22.58
C GLU A 12 -5.50 -5.94 21.95
N ASN A 13 -6.74 -5.85 21.44
CA ASN A 13 -7.47 -6.98 20.85
C ASN A 13 -7.33 -7.05 19.33
N ILE A 14 -6.86 -5.96 18.68
CA ILE A 14 -6.72 -5.89 17.22
C ILE A 14 -5.27 -5.77 16.76
N LYS A 15 -4.34 -5.32 17.60
CA LYS A 15 -2.96 -4.98 17.26
C LYS A 15 -2.22 -6.08 16.48
N ASP A 16 -2.50 -7.35 16.75
CA ASP A 16 -1.81 -8.48 16.11
C ASP A 16 -2.42 -8.92 14.77
N ARG A 17 -3.47 -8.22 14.31
CA ARG A 17 -4.21 -8.55 13.08
C ARG A 17 -4.65 -7.35 12.25
N ILE A 18 -4.08 -6.19 12.49
CA ILE A 18 -4.25 -5.01 11.64
C ILE A 18 -3.15 -4.95 10.59
N TYR A 19 -3.49 -4.48 9.39
CA TYR A 19 -2.54 -4.35 8.28
C TYR A 19 -2.73 -3.00 7.61
N PRO A 20 -1.65 -2.38 7.07
CA PRO A 20 -1.75 -1.14 6.34
C PRO A 20 -2.16 -1.42 4.89
N TRP A 21 -3.13 -0.67 4.37
CA TRP A 21 -3.45 -0.65 2.95
C TRP A 21 -3.20 0.72 2.37
N VAL A 22 -2.39 0.78 1.33
CA VAL A 22 -2.19 2.00 0.56
C VAL A 22 -3.40 2.24 -0.34
N ARG A 23 -3.92 3.46 -0.32
CA ARG A 23 -5.10 3.87 -1.09
C ARG A 23 -4.82 5.16 -1.85
N GLY A 24 -5.53 5.34 -2.97
CA GLY A 24 -5.62 6.62 -3.65
C GLY A 24 -6.47 7.62 -2.88
N GLU A 25 -6.91 8.68 -3.55
CA GLU A 25 -7.81 9.67 -2.95
C GLU A 25 -9.05 9.04 -2.33
N LEU A 26 -9.42 9.52 -1.15
CA LEU A 26 -10.64 9.14 -0.46
C LEU A 26 -11.69 10.25 -0.59
N PRO A 27 -12.97 9.92 -0.78
CA PRO A 27 -13.56 8.58 -0.86
C PRO A 27 -13.33 7.91 -2.21
N THR A 28 -13.13 6.59 -2.19
CA THR A 28 -13.10 5.79 -3.40
C THR A 28 -14.34 4.89 -3.47
N PRO A 29 -14.98 4.71 -4.64
CA PRO A 29 -16.19 3.90 -4.78
C PRO A 29 -16.00 2.43 -4.37
N TYR A 30 -14.79 1.93 -4.48
CA TYR A 30 -14.45 0.53 -4.28
C TYR A 30 -13.34 0.35 -3.23
N ALA A 31 -13.31 1.23 -2.26
CA ALA A 31 -12.25 1.20 -1.26
C ALA A 31 -12.17 -0.15 -0.53
N VAL A 32 -13.29 -0.64 0.00
CA VAL A 32 -13.39 -1.97 0.58
C VAL A 32 -14.84 -2.46 0.44
N ASN A 33 -15.02 -3.66 -0.06
CA ASN A 33 -16.34 -4.31 -0.18
C ASN A 33 -17.41 -3.43 -0.86
N GLY A 34 -17.02 -2.59 -1.81
CA GLY A 34 -17.92 -1.70 -2.55
C GLY A 34 -18.48 -0.52 -1.73
N LYS A 35 -17.98 -0.28 -0.53
CA LYS A 35 -18.41 0.86 0.31
C LYS A 35 -17.46 2.03 0.15
N HIS A 36 -18.03 3.22 0.14
CA HIS A 36 -17.28 4.46 0.26
C HIS A 36 -16.64 4.58 1.65
N ILE A 37 -15.40 5.03 1.69
CA ILE A 37 -14.67 5.35 2.90
C ILE A 37 -14.10 6.74 2.70
N SER A 38 -14.26 7.59 3.70
CA SER A 38 -13.65 8.93 3.72
C SER A 38 -12.71 9.07 4.90
N GLU A 39 -11.86 10.07 4.85
CA GLU A 39 -10.97 10.43 5.97
C GLU A 39 -11.72 10.73 7.28
N LYS A 40 -13.03 11.03 7.19
CA LYS A 40 -13.89 11.24 8.35
C LYS A 40 -14.39 9.95 8.99
N ASP A 41 -14.24 8.84 8.29
CA ASP A 41 -14.78 7.54 8.70
C ASP A 41 -13.71 6.55 9.12
N THR A 42 -12.43 6.82 8.81
CA THR A 42 -11.31 5.92 9.07
C THR A 42 -10.04 6.72 9.38
N PRO A 43 -9.18 6.25 10.29
CA PRO A 43 -7.88 6.85 10.48
C PRO A 43 -7.03 6.69 9.22
N VAL A 44 -6.40 7.79 8.79
CA VAL A 44 -5.57 7.84 7.59
C VAL A 44 -4.22 8.44 7.92
N VAL A 45 -3.15 7.77 7.48
CA VAL A 45 -1.81 8.34 7.44
C VAL A 45 -1.59 8.91 6.05
N SER A 46 -1.32 10.21 5.96
CA SER A 46 -0.97 10.84 4.69
C SER A 46 0.32 10.23 4.13
N PHE A 47 0.29 9.94 2.84
CA PHE A 47 1.41 9.36 2.13
C PHE A 47 1.73 10.17 0.86
N ILE A 48 2.75 9.77 0.11
CA ILE A 48 3.22 10.50 -1.06
C ILE A 48 2.13 10.65 -2.13
N GLY A 49 2.11 11.79 -2.83
CA GLY A 49 1.30 11.99 -4.04
C GLY A 49 -0.21 11.93 -3.82
N GLY A 50 -0.69 12.33 -2.65
CA GLY A 50 -2.11 12.23 -2.32
C GLY A 50 -2.57 10.82 -1.94
N LEU A 51 -1.65 9.85 -1.89
CA LEU A 51 -1.95 8.53 -1.34
C LEU A 51 -2.17 8.61 0.17
N GLY A 52 -3.00 7.71 0.67
CA GLY A 52 -3.23 7.51 2.08
C GLY A 52 -3.01 6.07 2.50
N ILE A 53 -2.64 5.86 3.75
CA ILE A 53 -2.57 4.54 4.36
C ILE A 53 -3.74 4.42 5.31
N ILE A 54 -4.62 3.47 5.05
CA ILE A 54 -5.71 3.07 5.94
C ILE A 54 -5.36 1.74 6.62
N PHE A 55 -6.13 1.38 7.62
CA PHE A 55 -5.89 0.14 8.37
C PHE A 55 -7.06 -0.82 8.16
N VAL A 56 -6.71 -2.10 7.97
CA VAL A 56 -7.68 -3.18 7.86
C VAL A 56 -7.43 -4.22 8.93
N ILE A 57 -8.51 -4.83 9.41
CA ILE A 57 -8.46 -5.91 10.38
C ILE A 57 -8.72 -7.21 9.64
N LYS A 58 -7.80 -8.16 9.73
CA LYS A 58 -8.01 -9.52 9.24
C LYS A 58 -9.02 -10.24 10.13
N ARG A 59 -10.12 -10.68 9.53
CA ARG A 59 -11.20 -11.41 10.21
C ARG A 59 -11.08 -12.91 10.02
N ASP A 60 -10.73 -13.32 8.80
CA ASP A 60 -10.53 -14.69 8.36
C ASP A 60 -9.50 -14.70 7.25
N GLU A 61 -9.20 -15.85 6.64
CA GLU A 61 -8.11 -16.05 5.69
C GLU A 61 -8.07 -14.98 4.59
N ASP A 62 -9.21 -14.68 3.96
CA ASP A 62 -9.32 -13.67 2.89
C ASP A 62 -10.38 -12.59 3.22
N VAL A 63 -10.66 -12.37 4.50
CA VAL A 63 -11.68 -11.40 4.92
C VAL A 63 -11.05 -10.26 5.71
N PHE A 64 -11.09 -9.07 5.13
CA PHE A 64 -10.59 -7.84 5.74
C PHE A 64 -11.73 -6.85 5.98
N GLU A 65 -11.68 -6.18 7.12
CA GLU A 65 -12.62 -5.12 7.51
C GLU A 65 -11.84 -3.83 7.71
N VAL A 66 -12.28 -2.73 7.08
CA VAL A 66 -11.67 -1.42 7.31
C VAL A 66 -11.90 -0.99 8.75
N LEU A 67 -10.82 -0.61 9.41
CA LEU A 67 -10.90 0.00 10.73
C LEU A 67 -11.50 1.39 10.59
N LYS A 68 -12.56 1.67 11.35
CA LYS A 68 -13.26 2.97 11.34
C LYS A 68 -13.01 3.72 12.63
N ASP A 69 -13.05 5.05 12.56
CA ASP A 69 -12.81 5.91 13.72
C ASP A 69 -13.67 5.58 14.91
N HIS A 70 -14.96 5.27 14.68
CA HIS A 70 -15.87 4.93 15.79
C HIS A 70 -15.59 3.56 16.43
N MET A 71 -14.70 2.76 15.83
CA MET A 71 -14.23 1.48 16.40
C MET A 71 -13.05 1.68 17.34
N LEU A 72 -12.36 2.81 17.21
CA LEU A 72 -11.17 3.11 18.01
C LEU A 72 -11.57 3.65 19.38
N MET A 73 -10.85 3.21 20.38
CA MET A 73 -10.90 3.85 21.69
C MET A 73 -10.11 5.17 21.66
N PRO A 74 -10.49 6.19 22.44
CA PRO A 74 -9.83 7.50 22.45
C PRO A 74 -8.32 7.47 22.72
N GLU A 75 -7.83 6.42 23.38
CA GLU A 75 -6.42 6.24 23.71
C GLU A 75 -5.60 5.57 22.59
N CYS A 76 -6.22 5.18 21.49
CA CYS A 76 -5.52 4.59 20.35
C CYS A 76 -5.09 5.70 19.39
N ASP A 77 -3.79 5.89 19.25
CA ASP A 77 -3.26 6.83 18.31
C ASP A 77 -2.91 6.17 16.96
N VAL A 78 -2.91 6.97 15.89
CA VAL A 78 -2.68 6.52 14.52
C VAL A 78 -1.23 6.04 14.33
N GLU A 79 -0.29 6.57 15.09
CA GLU A 79 1.11 6.16 15.03
C GLU A 79 1.28 4.73 15.55
N ALA A 80 0.66 4.41 16.68
CA ALA A 80 0.65 3.06 17.22
C ALA A 80 0.00 2.05 16.27
N LEU A 81 -1.11 2.44 15.61
CA LEU A 81 -1.74 1.63 14.56
C LEU A 81 -0.78 1.36 13.40
N TYR A 82 -0.09 2.39 12.94
CA TYR A 82 0.85 2.27 11.83
C TYR A 82 1.99 1.31 12.16
N TYR A 83 2.63 1.48 13.31
CA TYR A 83 3.73 0.60 13.72
C TYR A 83 3.28 -0.85 13.87
N ALA A 84 2.20 -1.10 14.60
CA ALA A 84 1.69 -2.46 14.78
C ALA A 84 1.28 -3.11 13.44
N SER A 85 0.64 -2.35 12.55
CA SER A 85 0.23 -2.86 11.24
C SER A 85 1.43 -3.22 10.36
N CYS A 86 2.50 -2.42 10.39
CA CYS A 86 3.73 -2.71 9.66
C CYS A 86 4.47 -3.93 10.24
N GLU A 87 4.51 -4.08 11.56
CA GLU A 87 5.09 -5.28 12.20
C GLU A 87 4.34 -6.55 11.79
N ASN A 88 3.01 -6.51 11.79
CA ASN A 88 2.21 -7.65 11.33
C ASN A 88 2.48 -7.98 9.86
N LEU A 89 2.57 -6.95 9.00
CA LEU A 89 2.83 -7.15 7.59
C LEU A 89 4.19 -7.81 7.35
N VAL A 90 5.23 -7.40 8.08
CA VAL A 90 6.57 -8.04 8.03
C VAL A 90 6.53 -9.49 8.51
N ARG A 91 5.74 -9.77 9.54
CA ARG A 91 5.62 -11.11 10.12
C ARG A 91 4.89 -12.09 9.20
N ASP A 92 3.82 -11.62 8.56
CA ASP A 92 2.80 -12.50 7.96
C ASP A 92 2.82 -12.51 6.43
N VAL A 93 3.45 -11.52 5.77
CA VAL A 93 3.43 -11.37 4.32
C VAL A 93 4.83 -11.43 3.73
N GLU A 94 5.05 -12.36 2.83
CA GLU A 94 6.28 -12.46 2.06
C GLU A 94 6.17 -11.63 0.78
N PHE A 95 7.10 -10.70 0.59
CA PHE A 95 7.23 -9.93 -0.65
C PHE A 95 8.30 -10.52 -1.55
N VAL A 96 7.91 -10.88 -2.76
CA VAL A 96 8.79 -11.45 -3.79
C VAL A 96 8.92 -10.49 -4.97
N ILE A 97 10.13 -10.34 -5.50
CA ILE A 97 10.38 -9.55 -6.70
C ILE A 97 10.36 -10.48 -7.91
N GLY A 98 9.38 -10.29 -8.77
CA GLY A 98 9.24 -11.02 -10.03
C GLY A 98 9.75 -10.20 -11.22
N ASN A 99 10.35 -10.87 -12.21
CA ASN A 99 10.70 -10.26 -13.49
C ASN A 99 9.45 -10.09 -14.36
N THR A 100 9.40 -9.00 -15.11
CA THR A 100 8.33 -8.76 -16.08
C THR A 100 8.84 -8.93 -17.50
N TRP A 101 7.91 -9.15 -18.44
CA TRP A 101 8.22 -9.33 -19.86
C TRP A 101 8.83 -8.08 -20.54
N TYR A 102 8.62 -6.89 -19.95
CA TYR A 102 9.14 -5.63 -20.49
C TYR A 102 10.53 -5.24 -19.95
N GLY A 103 11.17 -6.10 -19.16
CA GLY A 103 12.50 -5.84 -18.61
C GLY A 103 12.52 -5.08 -17.29
N GLY A 104 11.35 -4.86 -16.68
CA GLY A 104 11.20 -4.34 -15.31
C GLY A 104 10.85 -5.44 -14.33
N PHE A 105 10.26 -5.04 -13.22
CA PHE A 105 9.94 -5.90 -12.08
C PHE A 105 8.54 -5.64 -11.56
N ALA A 106 8.00 -6.60 -10.83
CA ALA A 106 6.77 -6.48 -10.06
C ALA A 106 6.99 -6.96 -8.63
N ILE A 107 6.27 -6.37 -7.69
CA ILE A 107 6.13 -6.92 -6.34
C ILE A 107 5.00 -7.94 -6.38
N LEU A 108 5.26 -9.11 -5.86
CA LEU A 108 4.31 -10.21 -5.68
C LEU A 108 4.19 -10.49 -4.18
N ALA A 109 2.98 -10.70 -3.71
CA ALA A 109 2.69 -11.05 -2.32
C ALA A 109 1.49 -12.02 -2.26
N ASP A 110 0.50 -11.72 -1.45
CA ASP A 110 -0.65 -12.57 -1.18
C ASP A 110 -1.93 -12.18 -1.94
N GLY A 111 -1.86 -11.21 -2.86
CA GLY A 111 -3.01 -10.68 -3.60
C GLY A 111 -3.80 -9.58 -2.83
N TRP A 112 -3.35 -9.24 -1.63
CA TRP A 112 -3.99 -8.23 -0.78
C TRP A 112 -3.06 -7.07 -0.41
N HIS A 113 -1.76 -7.31 -0.33
CA HIS A 113 -0.80 -6.41 0.29
C HIS A 113 0.34 -5.95 -0.64
N GLU A 114 0.30 -6.22 -1.94
CA GLU A 114 1.35 -5.81 -2.87
C GLU A 114 1.64 -4.31 -2.79
N ALA A 115 0.59 -3.47 -2.82
CA ALA A 115 0.75 -2.02 -2.70
C ALA A 115 1.27 -1.58 -1.32
N SER A 116 1.09 -2.39 -0.29
CA SER A 116 1.62 -2.10 1.04
C SER A 116 3.14 -2.20 1.13
N ALA A 117 3.80 -2.80 0.11
CA ALA A 117 5.25 -2.74 -0.03
C ALA A 117 5.78 -1.30 -0.13
N LEU A 118 4.96 -0.35 -0.56
CA LEU A 118 5.34 1.07 -0.57
C LEU A 118 5.64 1.62 0.84
N CYS A 119 5.08 1.03 1.89
CA CYS A 119 5.34 1.38 3.28
C CYS A 119 6.75 0.97 3.75
N PHE A 120 7.44 0.07 3.01
CA PHE A 120 8.70 -0.51 3.44
C PHE A 120 9.89 0.02 2.67
N LYS A 121 10.47 1.07 3.18
CA LYS A 121 11.69 1.68 2.63
C LYS A 121 12.82 0.67 2.37
N HIS A 122 12.99 -0.35 3.21
CA HIS A 122 14.06 -1.33 3.09
C HIS A 122 13.94 -2.21 1.84
N ILE A 123 12.73 -2.53 1.39
CA ILE A 123 12.51 -3.30 0.13
C ILE A 123 13.13 -2.53 -1.04
N TRP A 124 12.81 -1.25 -1.15
CA TRP A 124 13.29 -0.37 -2.22
C TRP A 124 14.78 -0.13 -2.11
N GLN A 125 15.30 -0.01 -0.88
CA GLN A 125 16.73 0.13 -0.66
C GLN A 125 17.51 -1.09 -1.15
N VAL A 126 17.05 -2.29 -0.86
CA VAL A 126 17.66 -3.53 -1.37
C VAL A 126 17.63 -3.56 -2.90
N CYS A 127 16.53 -3.11 -3.51
CA CYS A 127 16.41 -3.05 -4.97
C CYS A 127 17.40 -2.05 -5.59
N VAL A 128 17.50 -0.81 -5.08
CA VAL A 128 18.47 0.16 -5.61
C VAL A 128 19.92 -0.25 -5.38
N ASP A 129 20.20 -0.92 -4.26
CA ASP A 129 21.54 -1.43 -3.96
C ASP A 129 21.96 -2.55 -4.93
N LYS A 130 21.02 -3.38 -5.38
CA LYS A 130 21.27 -4.43 -6.38
C LYS A 130 21.34 -3.89 -7.79
N LEU A 131 20.41 -3.01 -8.18
CA LEU A 131 20.28 -2.50 -9.54
C LEU A 131 21.20 -1.31 -9.83
N LYS A 132 21.74 -0.67 -8.79
CA LYS A 132 22.65 0.48 -8.84
C LYS A 132 22.05 1.71 -9.55
N ASP A 133 20.73 1.85 -9.51
CA ASP A 133 19.97 2.89 -10.19
C ASP A 133 18.80 3.38 -9.32
N ASP A 134 18.29 4.56 -9.63
CA ASP A 134 16.99 5.00 -9.11
C ASP A 134 15.89 4.08 -9.68
N LEU A 135 14.80 3.90 -8.93
CA LEU A 135 13.69 3.05 -9.37
C LEU A 135 12.47 3.91 -9.65
N VAL A 136 11.97 3.84 -10.88
CA VAL A 136 10.62 4.35 -11.19
C VAL A 136 9.61 3.30 -10.79
N ILE A 137 8.61 3.69 -10.00
CA ILE A 137 7.63 2.81 -9.38
C ILE A 137 6.23 3.28 -9.74
N MET A 138 5.33 2.35 -9.96
CA MET A 138 3.90 2.60 -10.18
C MET A 138 3.08 1.59 -9.39
N ALA A 139 2.03 2.08 -8.70
CA ALA A 139 1.08 1.24 -7.97
C ALA A 139 -0.35 1.52 -8.47
N PRO A 140 -0.73 0.96 -9.63
CA PRO A 140 -2.03 1.24 -10.21
C PRO A 140 -3.19 0.64 -9.43
N THR A 141 -2.98 -0.51 -8.80
CA THR A 141 -4.00 -1.22 -8.03
C THR A 141 -3.41 -1.80 -6.74
N ARG A 142 -4.26 -2.28 -5.85
CA ARG A 142 -3.82 -2.93 -4.61
C ARG A 142 -2.91 -4.14 -4.88
N GLU A 143 -3.21 -4.90 -5.92
CA GLU A 143 -2.53 -6.16 -6.28
C GLU A 143 -1.37 -5.95 -7.26
N THR A 144 -1.12 -4.71 -7.70
CA THR A 144 -0.15 -4.44 -8.76
C THR A 144 0.79 -3.32 -8.34
N VAL A 145 2.04 -3.67 -8.14
CA VAL A 145 3.15 -2.72 -7.97
C VAL A 145 4.23 -3.09 -8.95
N LEU A 146 4.55 -2.15 -9.82
CA LEU A 146 5.52 -2.31 -10.91
C LEU A 146 6.68 -1.36 -10.68
N PHE A 147 7.89 -1.77 -11.08
CA PHE A 147 9.03 -0.87 -11.05
C PHE A 147 10.08 -1.23 -12.11
N ALA A 148 10.89 -0.25 -12.45
CA ALA A 148 12.01 -0.42 -13.37
C ALA A 148 13.16 0.54 -13.01
N PRO A 149 14.43 0.21 -13.35
CA PRO A 149 15.54 1.14 -13.24
C PRO A 149 15.29 2.40 -14.08
N ALA A 150 15.53 3.57 -13.53
CA ALA A 150 15.23 4.85 -14.18
C ALA A 150 16.04 5.07 -15.46
N SER A 151 17.23 4.49 -15.58
CA SER A 151 18.05 4.53 -16.79
C SER A 151 17.50 3.69 -17.95
N GLN A 152 16.66 2.70 -17.65
CA GLN A 152 16.05 1.81 -18.64
C GLN A 152 14.76 2.41 -19.21
N LYS A 153 14.87 3.47 -20.00
CA LYS A 153 13.74 4.28 -20.47
C LYS A 153 12.65 3.47 -21.18
N GLU A 154 13.03 2.46 -21.96
CA GLU A 154 12.05 1.60 -22.66
C GLU A 154 11.28 0.71 -21.68
N ALA A 155 11.93 0.17 -20.66
CA ALA A 155 11.26 -0.59 -19.60
C ALA A 155 10.30 0.29 -18.81
N VAL A 156 10.72 1.51 -18.45
CA VAL A 156 9.86 2.50 -17.77
C VAL A 156 8.64 2.83 -18.63
N ARG A 157 8.82 3.09 -19.94
CA ARG A 157 7.72 3.39 -20.87
C ARG A 157 6.70 2.25 -20.92
N LYS A 158 7.16 1.02 -21.16
CA LYS A 158 6.27 -0.16 -21.23
C LYS A 158 5.59 -0.46 -19.89
N MET A 159 6.31 -0.32 -18.80
CA MET A 159 5.76 -0.44 -17.45
C MET A 159 4.61 0.56 -17.24
N THR A 160 4.82 1.82 -17.61
CA THR A 160 3.83 2.88 -17.47
C THR A 160 2.58 2.59 -18.30
N GLU A 161 2.75 2.16 -19.56
CA GLU A 161 1.63 1.77 -20.43
C GLU A 161 0.82 0.61 -19.81
N HIS A 162 1.52 -0.42 -19.34
CA HIS A 162 0.88 -1.58 -18.71
C HIS A 162 0.17 -1.20 -17.40
N GLY A 163 0.81 -0.40 -16.57
CA GLY A 163 0.22 0.09 -15.31
C GLY A 163 -1.02 0.95 -15.53
N ARG A 164 -1.01 1.85 -16.53
CA ARG A 164 -2.20 2.65 -16.90
C ARG A 164 -3.35 1.78 -17.41
N GLN A 165 -3.06 0.74 -18.16
CA GLN A 165 -4.09 -0.23 -18.58
C GLN A 165 -4.69 -0.97 -17.38
N ALA A 166 -3.85 -1.42 -16.44
CA ALA A 166 -4.31 -2.04 -15.21
C ALA A 166 -5.19 -1.09 -14.39
N TYR A 167 -4.74 0.16 -14.21
CA TYR A 167 -5.50 1.20 -13.52
C TYR A 167 -6.87 1.45 -14.17
N ALA A 168 -6.92 1.59 -15.50
CA ALA A 168 -8.16 1.86 -16.22
C ALA A 168 -9.21 0.74 -16.05
N GLN A 169 -8.78 -0.51 -15.96
CA GLN A 169 -9.64 -1.69 -15.86
C GLN A 169 -10.00 -2.06 -14.42
N ALA A 170 -9.24 -1.59 -13.44
CA ALA A 170 -9.40 -1.97 -12.04
C ALA A 170 -10.65 -1.34 -11.40
N LYS A 171 -11.25 -2.09 -10.50
CA LYS A 171 -12.25 -1.58 -9.55
C LYS A 171 -11.60 -0.91 -8.34
N ASP A 172 -10.49 -1.48 -7.89
CA ASP A 172 -9.74 -1.07 -6.72
C ASP A 172 -8.49 -0.28 -7.13
N LYS A 173 -8.72 0.96 -7.58
CA LYS A 173 -7.71 1.87 -8.10
C LYS A 173 -6.90 2.51 -6.97
N ILE A 174 -5.60 2.67 -7.19
CA ILE A 174 -4.73 3.42 -6.27
C ILE A 174 -4.23 4.69 -6.95
N SER A 175 -3.28 4.58 -7.89
CA SER A 175 -2.77 5.75 -8.61
C SER A 175 -2.21 5.36 -9.98
N GLU A 176 -2.29 6.29 -10.93
CA GLU A 176 -1.57 6.20 -12.21
C GLU A 176 -0.30 7.06 -12.22
N ASP A 177 -0.01 7.76 -11.12
CA ASP A 177 1.18 8.56 -10.98
C ASP A 177 2.41 7.69 -10.81
N LEU A 178 3.51 8.17 -11.38
CA LEU A 178 4.82 7.57 -11.19
C LEU A 178 5.47 8.13 -9.93
N MET A 179 6.13 7.24 -9.22
CA MET A 179 6.99 7.55 -8.09
C MET A 179 8.43 7.21 -8.44
N VAL A 180 9.38 7.76 -7.72
CA VAL A 180 10.78 7.37 -7.80
C VAL A 180 11.34 7.10 -6.41
N PHE A 181 12.00 5.96 -6.26
CA PHE A 181 12.83 5.73 -5.09
C PHE A 181 14.27 6.07 -5.44
N SER A 182 14.77 7.14 -4.82
CA SER A 182 16.13 7.63 -5.08
C SER A 182 17.18 6.77 -4.40
N LYS A 183 18.17 6.33 -5.18
CA LYS A 183 19.35 5.63 -4.70
C LYS A 183 20.14 6.45 -3.69
N ASP A 184 20.30 7.74 -3.96
CA ASP A 184 21.15 8.62 -3.14
C ASP A 184 20.43 9.11 -1.89
N ARG A 185 19.17 9.55 -2.03
CA ARG A 185 18.37 10.03 -0.91
C ARG A 185 17.74 8.92 -0.07
N LYS A 186 17.58 7.73 -0.67
CA LYS A 186 16.93 6.56 -0.07
C LYS A 186 15.51 6.89 0.43
N GLU A 187 14.78 7.62 -0.38
CA GLU A 187 13.40 8.03 -0.11
C GLU A 187 12.54 7.92 -1.36
N LEU A 188 11.25 7.70 -1.13
CA LEU A 188 10.22 7.66 -2.17
C LEU A 188 9.71 9.08 -2.42
N MET A 189 9.65 9.48 -3.68
CA MET A 189 9.21 10.80 -4.12
C MET A 189 8.29 10.67 -5.33
N LEU A 190 7.52 11.71 -5.64
CA LEU A 190 6.84 11.79 -6.93
C LEU A 190 7.88 11.89 -8.05
N TYR A 191 7.68 11.10 -9.10
CA TYR A 191 8.49 11.19 -10.29
C TYR A 191 8.11 12.47 -11.07
N LYS A 192 9.08 13.29 -11.34
CA LYS A 192 8.93 14.49 -12.20
C LYS A 192 9.73 14.24 -13.47
N GLU A 193 9.03 14.23 -14.60
CA GLU A 193 9.66 14.19 -15.92
C GLU A 193 10.57 15.40 -16.16
#